data_2bb4c93dd5f8e2ebc1d2290f548861e3
#
_entry.id   2bb4c93dd5f8e2ebc1d2290f548861e3
#
_cell.length_a   1.000
_cell.length_b   1.000
_cell.length_c   1.000
_cell.angle_alpha   90.00
_cell.angle_beta   90.00
_cell.angle_gamma   90.00
#
_symmetry.space_group_name_H-M   'P 1'
#
loop_
_entity.id
_entity.type
_entity.pdbx_description
1 polymer ?
#
loop_
_entity_poly.entity_id
_entity_poly.type
_entity_poly.pdbx_seq_one_letter_code
_entity_poly.pdbx_strand_id
1 'polypeptide(L)'
;MKKTIFLDRDGVLCEDTGYVTDFSKLKIFPFAKEAIEKFHKNGFLVVVITNQSAVARGFMTEDTLKEIHKFMKRELAFDYVYYCPHISKGEIKSSPCCERYVMDCDCRKPKSGLIALANREIGIDISNSFMAGDAKRDILCAKEAKLTSVFIGDLENPYGADLVFENVLAFSEWL
;
A
#
# COMPACT_ATOMS: atom_id res chain seq x y z
N MET A 1 1.94 2.40 22.02
CA MET A 1 1.96 1.85 20.65
C MET A 1 0.65 2.21 19.98
N LYS A 2 0.63 2.43 18.66
CA LYS A 2 -0.53 2.93 17.92
C LYS A 2 -1.14 1.83 17.06
N LYS A 3 -2.44 1.57 17.20
CA LYS A 3 -3.18 0.69 16.30
C LYS A 3 -3.17 1.31 14.90
N THR A 4 -2.86 0.52 13.89
CA THR A 4 -2.61 1.02 12.53
C THR A 4 -3.30 0.15 11.48
N ILE A 5 -3.92 0.82 10.51
CA ILE A 5 -4.35 0.20 9.25
C ILE A 5 -3.30 0.52 8.20
N PHE A 6 -2.59 -0.51 7.73
CA PHE A 6 -1.77 -0.41 6.54
C PHE A 6 -2.61 -0.70 5.30
N LEU A 7 -2.51 0.13 4.28
CA LEU A 7 -3.26 -0.01 3.02
C LEU A 7 -2.29 -0.05 1.84
N ASP A 8 -2.51 -0.96 0.89
CA ASP A 8 -1.94 -0.75 -0.45
C ASP A 8 -2.62 0.47 -1.09
N ARG A 9 -1.99 1.02 -2.09
CA ARG A 9 -2.49 2.19 -2.84
C ARG A 9 -3.36 1.76 -4.01
N ASP A 10 -2.73 1.07 -4.97
CA ASP A 10 -3.35 0.66 -6.22
C ASP A 10 -4.27 -0.55 -5.97
N GLY A 11 -5.50 -0.53 -6.48
CA GLY A 11 -6.52 -1.53 -6.22
C GLY A 11 -7.27 -1.39 -4.88
N VAL A 12 -6.80 -0.53 -3.96
CA VAL A 12 -7.41 -0.32 -2.62
C VAL A 12 -7.93 1.11 -2.43
N LEU A 13 -7.10 2.11 -2.69
CA LEU A 13 -7.46 3.54 -2.57
C LEU A 13 -7.73 4.20 -3.93
N CYS A 14 -7.17 3.66 -5.00
CA CYS A 14 -7.39 4.09 -6.38
C CYS A 14 -7.37 2.89 -7.31
N GLU A 15 -7.90 3.08 -8.53
CA GLU A 15 -7.86 2.04 -9.56
C GLU A 15 -6.42 1.60 -9.84
N ASP A 16 -6.18 0.28 -9.99
CA ASP A 16 -4.93 -0.23 -10.55
C ASP A 16 -4.99 -0.12 -12.09
N THR A 17 -4.37 0.92 -12.62
CA THR A 17 -4.25 1.16 -14.06
C THR A 17 -2.94 0.61 -14.64
N GLY A 18 -2.27 -0.27 -13.91
CA GLY A 18 -0.94 -0.81 -14.19
C GLY A 18 0.17 0.10 -13.66
N TYR A 19 0.28 1.33 -14.14
CA TYR A 19 1.21 2.33 -13.61
C TYR A 19 0.56 3.71 -13.58
N VAL A 20 0.33 4.23 -12.38
CA VAL A 20 -0.09 5.63 -12.17
C VAL A 20 1.17 6.50 -12.26
N THR A 21 1.48 6.97 -13.46
CA THR A 21 2.70 7.72 -13.76
C THR A 21 2.51 9.24 -13.74
N ASP A 22 1.26 9.68 -13.71
CA ASP A 22 0.86 11.09 -13.68
C ASP A 22 -0.57 11.24 -13.11
N PHE A 23 -0.99 12.48 -12.87
CA PHE A 23 -2.30 12.77 -12.28
C PHE A 23 -3.48 12.38 -13.16
N SER A 24 -3.33 12.31 -14.48
CA SER A 24 -4.42 11.93 -15.39
C SER A 24 -4.81 10.45 -15.25
N LYS A 25 -3.87 9.63 -14.79
CA LYS A 25 -4.07 8.19 -14.53
C LYS A 25 -4.50 7.89 -13.09
N LEU A 26 -4.44 8.88 -12.22
CA LEU A 26 -4.83 8.70 -10.82
C LEU A 26 -6.36 8.79 -10.69
N LYS A 27 -6.99 7.67 -10.45
CA LYS A 27 -8.43 7.56 -10.24
C LYS A 27 -8.71 7.07 -8.83
N ILE A 28 -8.84 8.00 -7.90
CA ILE A 28 -9.15 7.70 -6.50
C ILE A 28 -10.58 7.15 -6.41
N PHE A 29 -10.77 6.08 -5.66
CA PHE A 29 -12.10 5.54 -5.43
C PHE A 29 -12.95 6.51 -4.60
N PRO A 30 -14.21 6.74 -4.96
CA PRO A 30 -15.06 7.74 -4.31
C PRO A 30 -15.29 7.46 -2.82
N PHE A 31 -15.20 6.20 -2.42
CA PHE A 31 -15.38 5.75 -1.03
C PHE A 31 -14.08 5.76 -0.20
N ALA A 32 -12.92 5.98 -0.80
CA ALA A 32 -11.63 5.84 -0.11
C ALA A 32 -11.47 6.83 1.05
N LYS A 33 -11.93 8.07 0.87
CA LYS A 33 -11.88 9.09 1.93
C LYS A 33 -12.76 8.73 3.11
N GLU A 34 -13.99 8.29 2.86
CA GLU A 34 -14.93 7.87 3.91
C GLU A 34 -14.37 6.71 4.73
N ALA A 35 -13.75 5.72 4.06
CA ALA A 35 -13.12 4.60 4.72
C ALA A 35 -12.01 5.06 5.69
N ILE A 36 -11.14 5.97 5.26
CA ILE A 36 -10.05 6.51 6.09
C ILE A 36 -10.61 7.29 7.28
N GLU A 37 -11.65 8.10 7.09
CA GLU A 37 -12.32 8.82 8.18
C GLU A 37 -12.91 7.85 9.22
N LYS A 38 -13.49 6.72 8.78
CA LYS A 38 -14.01 5.67 9.69
C LYS A 38 -12.87 4.99 10.47
N PHE A 39 -11.74 4.68 9.83
CA PHE A 39 -10.56 4.15 10.54
C PHE A 39 -10.08 5.12 11.62
N HIS A 40 -9.98 6.41 11.33
CA HIS A 40 -9.61 7.42 12.32
C HIS A 40 -10.61 7.51 13.47
N LYS A 41 -11.93 7.46 13.20
CA LYS A 41 -12.98 7.44 14.23
C LYS A 41 -12.84 6.23 15.17
N ASN A 42 -12.37 5.10 14.67
CA ASN A 42 -12.10 3.89 15.44
C ASN A 42 -10.71 3.89 16.12
N GLY A 43 -9.99 5.02 16.05
CA GLY A 43 -8.72 5.24 16.75
C GLY A 43 -7.50 4.60 16.07
N PHE A 44 -7.58 4.30 14.78
CA PHE A 44 -6.45 3.80 14.00
C PHE A 44 -5.70 4.93 13.30
N LEU A 45 -4.37 4.81 13.22
CA LEU A 45 -3.61 5.50 12.20
C LEU A 45 -3.80 4.79 10.85
N VAL A 46 -3.76 5.56 9.77
CA VAL A 46 -3.81 5.03 8.40
C VAL A 46 -2.48 5.28 7.71
N VAL A 47 -1.82 4.19 7.31
CA VAL A 47 -0.49 4.21 6.69
C VAL A 47 -0.56 3.54 5.32
N VAL A 48 -0.22 4.26 4.26
CA VAL A 48 -0.13 3.67 2.91
C VAL A 48 1.23 3.03 2.73
N ILE A 49 1.27 1.77 2.27
CA ILE A 49 2.50 1.06 1.89
C ILE A 49 2.37 0.48 0.48
N THR A 50 3.21 0.91 -0.46
CA THR A 50 3.00 0.60 -1.88
C THR A 50 4.29 0.29 -2.64
N ASN A 51 4.21 -0.65 -3.59
CA ASN A 51 5.29 -0.98 -4.52
C ASN A 51 5.17 -0.11 -5.77
N GLN A 52 6.16 0.74 -6.04
CA GLN A 52 6.14 1.73 -7.12
C GLN A 52 7.31 1.55 -8.09
N SER A 53 7.40 0.38 -8.70
CA SER A 53 8.48 0.04 -9.65
C SER A 53 8.46 0.85 -10.96
N ALA A 54 7.43 1.65 -11.21
CA ALA A 54 7.41 2.61 -12.31
C ALA A 54 8.61 3.58 -12.28
N VAL A 55 9.12 3.90 -11.08
CA VAL A 55 10.33 4.71 -10.88
C VAL A 55 11.56 3.96 -11.41
N ALA A 56 11.77 2.71 -10.97
CA ALA A 56 12.87 1.88 -11.45
C ALA A 56 12.81 1.63 -12.96
N ARG A 57 11.60 1.53 -13.51
CA ARG A 57 11.38 1.33 -14.96
C ARG A 57 11.57 2.60 -15.78
N GLY A 58 11.78 3.75 -15.15
CA GLY A 58 11.94 5.04 -15.83
C GLY A 58 10.64 5.61 -16.41
N PHE A 59 9.47 5.10 -15.98
CA PHE A 59 8.18 5.59 -16.46
C PHE A 59 7.75 6.89 -15.77
N MET A 60 8.31 7.18 -14.60
CA MET A 60 8.18 8.45 -13.89
C MET A 60 9.39 8.69 -12.99
N THR A 61 9.58 9.92 -12.55
CA THR A 61 10.59 10.26 -11.55
C THR A 61 10.09 9.99 -10.14
N GLU A 62 11.00 9.84 -9.18
CA GLU A 62 10.62 9.72 -7.77
C GLU A 62 9.96 11.00 -7.23
N ASP A 63 10.33 12.17 -7.78
CA ASP A 63 9.70 13.44 -7.40
C ASP A 63 8.24 13.50 -7.89
N THR A 64 7.96 13.02 -9.11
CA THR A 64 6.57 12.86 -9.57
C THR A 64 5.77 11.94 -8.66
N LEU A 65 6.34 10.83 -8.22
CA LEU A 65 5.69 9.92 -7.27
C LEU A 65 5.37 10.61 -5.94
N LYS A 66 6.33 11.37 -5.40
CA LYS A 66 6.14 12.14 -4.15
C LYS A 66 5.01 13.18 -4.27
N GLU A 67 4.91 13.88 -5.40
CA GLU A 67 3.82 14.82 -5.64
C GLU A 67 2.45 14.12 -5.76
N ILE A 68 2.39 12.96 -6.40
CA ILE A 68 1.16 12.13 -6.43
C ILE A 68 0.76 11.72 -5.00
N HIS A 69 1.71 11.24 -4.19
CA HIS A 69 1.43 10.85 -2.80
C HIS A 69 1.01 12.04 -1.93
N LYS A 70 1.64 13.20 -2.11
CA LYS A 70 1.27 14.44 -1.41
C LYS A 70 -0.15 14.89 -1.77
N PHE A 71 -0.51 14.81 -3.04
CA PHE A 71 -1.88 15.07 -3.49
C PHE A 71 -2.87 14.10 -2.85
N MET A 72 -2.62 12.78 -2.95
CA MET A 72 -3.49 11.77 -2.34
C MET A 72 -3.63 11.95 -0.83
N LYS A 73 -2.54 12.29 -0.13
CA LYS A 73 -2.57 12.57 1.32
C LYS A 73 -3.47 13.76 1.65
N ARG A 74 -3.45 14.81 0.85
CA ARG A 74 -4.33 15.96 1.03
C ARG A 74 -5.81 15.61 0.80
N GLU A 75 -6.10 14.82 -0.23
CA GLU A 75 -7.47 14.44 -0.60
C GLU A 75 -8.08 13.41 0.36
N LEU A 76 -7.27 12.44 0.81
CA LEU A 76 -7.73 11.28 1.58
C LEU A 76 -7.45 11.38 3.09
N ALA A 77 -6.53 12.28 3.49
CA ALA A 77 -6.14 12.51 4.89
C ALA A 77 -5.50 11.30 5.61
N PHE A 78 -4.88 10.34 4.91
CA PHE A 78 -4.08 9.31 5.58
C PHE A 78 -2.86 9.91 6.27
N ASP A 79 -2.32 9.24 7.31
CA ASP A 79 -1.29 9.81 8.18
C ASP A 79 0.11 9.74 7.57
N TYR A 80 0.48 8.58 7.00
CA TYR A 80 1.83 8.34 6.46
C TYR A 80 1.76 7.56 5.15
N VAL A 81 2.80 7.70 4.33
CA VAL A 81 3.01 6.89 3.13
C VAL A 81 4.46 6.44 3.04
N TYR A 82 4.66 5.15 2.85
CA TYR A 82 5.94 4.52 2.55
C TYR A 82 5.84 3.78 1.22
N TYR A 83 6.89 3.83 0.42
CA TYR A 83 6.89 3.20 -0.89
C TYR A 83 8.23 2.52 -1.20
N CYS A 84 8.17 1.50 -2.04
CA CYS A 84 9.35 0.87 -2.61
C CYS A 84 9.47 1.24 -4.09
N PRO A 85 10.49 2.00 -4.50
CA PRO A 85 10.70 2.36 -5.91
C PRO A 85 11.47 1.27 -6.68
N HIS A 86 11.94 0.23 -6.00
CA HIS A 86 12.88 -0.74 -6.55
C HIS A 86 12.21 -1.83 -7.39
N ILE A 87 13.03 -2.45 -8.25
CA ILE A 87 12.73 -3.69 -8.98
C ILE A 87 13.95 -4.62 -8.93
N SER A 88 13.73 -5.92 -8.81
CA SER A 88 14.83 -6.88 -8.89
C SER A 88 15.34 -7.05 -10.34
N LYS A 89 16.61 -7.43 -10.50
CA LYS A 89 17.19 -7.65 -11.83
C LYS A 89 16.42 -8.68 -12.66
N GLY A 90 15.87 -9.72 -12.01
CA GLY A 90 15.10 -10.78 -12.68
C GLY A 90 13.73 -10.34 -13.20
N GLU A 91 13.18 -9.21 -12.70
CA GLU A 91 11.88 -8.68 -13.13
C GLU A 91 11.99 -7.69 -14.31
N ILE A 92 13.20 -7.33 -14.74
CA ILE A 92 13.42 -6.40 -15.84
C ILE A 92 13.27 -7.17 -17.16
N LYS A 93 12.20 -6.85 -17.90
CA LYS A 93 11.94 -7.45 -19.23
C LYS A 93 12.37 -6.58 -20.39
N SER A 94 12.63 -5.29 -20.17
CA SER A 94 13.03 -4.31 -21.20
C SER A 94 13.62 -3.06 -20.55
N SER A 95 14.57 -2.44 -21.27
CA SER A 95 15.15 -1.11 -20.96
C SER A 95 14.20 0.02 -21.40
N PRO A 96 14.26 1.23 -20.83
CA PRO A 96 15.26 1.73 -19.91
C PRO A 96 14.80 1.58 -18.47
N CYS A 97 15.70 1.21 -17.59
CA CYS A 97 15.46 1.28 -16.16
C CYS A 97 16.46 2.26 -15.52
N CYS A 98 16.04 2.88 -14.45
CA CYS A 98 16.92 3.71 -13.65
C CYS A 98 17.77 2.77 -12.77
N GLU A 99 19.02 2.49 -13.18
CA GLU A 99 19.90 1.47 -12.57
C GLU A 99 20.01 1.58 -11.06
N ARG A 100 19.99 2.80 -10.51
CA ARG A 100 20.06 3.04 -9.05
C ARG A 100 18.91 2.42 -8.25
N TYR A 101 17.79 2.10 -8.92
CA TYR A 101 16.62 1.44 -8.29
C TYR A 101 16.50 -0.04 -8.67
N VAL A 102 17.46 -0.58 -9.42
CA VAL A 102 17.52 -1.99 -9.79
C VAL A 102 18.32 -2.74 -8.74
N MET A 103 17.63 -3.24 -7.73
CA MET A 103 18.25 -3.97 -6.62
C MET A 103 17.27 -4.86 -5.89
N ASP A 104 17.78 -5.90 -5.27
CA ASP A 104 17.05 -6.64 -4.26
C ASP A 104 17.03 -5.82 -2.96
N CYS A 105 15.83 -5.64 -2.41
CA CYS A 105 15.62 -4.83 -1.22
C CYS A 105 14.64 -5.52 -0.25
N ASP A 106 14.57 -5.04 0.98
CA ASP A 106 13.63 -5.55 1.99
C ASP A 106 12.33 -4.73 2.04
N CYS A 107 12.28 -3.57 1.35
CA CYS A 107 11.10 -2.71 1.34
C CYS A 107 10.02 -3.15 0.33
N ARG A 108 10.33 -4.01 -0.67
CA ARG A 108 9.37 -4.43 -1.68
C ARG A 108 8.48 -5.56 -1.15
N LYS A 109 7.16 -5.33 -1.07
CA LYS A 109 6.19 -6.40 -0.79
C LYS A 109 6.37 -7.57 -1.80
N PRO A 110 6.41 -8.83 -1.36
CA PRO A 110 5.85 -9.36 -0.12
C PRO A 110 6.71 -9.20 1.14
N LYS A 111 7.93 -8.66 1.07
CA LYS A 111 8.73 -8.41 2.26
C LYS A 111 8.13 -7.26 3.10
N SER A 112 8.29 -7.35 4.41
CA SER A 112 7.67 -6.44 5.39
C SER A 112 8.52 -5.22 5.76
N GLY A 113 9.59 -4.93 5.04
CA GLY A 113 10.53 -3.86 5.39
C GLY A 113 9.94 -2.46 5.51
N LEU A 114 8.89 -2.13 4.73
CA LEU A 114 8.17 -0.85 4.88
C LEU A 114 7.37 -0.81 6.20
N ILE A 115 6.79 -1.93 6.62
CA ILE A 115 6.09 -2.03 7.92
C ILE A 115 7.10 -1.93 9.06
N ALA A 116 8.25 -2.59 8.95
CA ALA A 116 9.33 -2.50 9.94
C ALA A 116 9.86 -1.06 10.06
N LEU A 117 10.00 -0.33 8.94
CA LEU A 117 10.37 1.08 8.93
C LEU A 117 9.32 1.93 9.65
N ALA A 118 8.04 1.78 9.28
CA ALA A 118 6.93 2.49 9.93
C ALA A 118 6.89 2.19 11.43
N ASN A 119 7.06 0.93 11.84
CA ASN A 119 7.07 0.56 13.26
C ASN A 119 8.21 1.25 14.03
N ARG A 120 9.39 1.33 13.45
CA ARG A 120 10.55 2.02 14.07
C ARG A 120 10.28 3.53 14.25
N GLU A 121 9.60 4.16 13.29
CA GLU A 121 9.35 5.61 13.31
C GLU A 121 8.12 6.01 14.12
N ILE A 122 7.08 5.19 14.14
CA ILE A 122 5.76 5.54 14.69
C ILE A 122 5.46 4.81 16.00
N GLY A 123 5.99 3.59 16.21
CA GLY A 123 5.66 2.73 17.35
C GLY A 123 4.31 2.05 17.20
N ILE A 124 4.23 1.04 16.30
CA ILE A 124 3.00 0.33 15.92
C ILE A 124 2.64 -0.75 16.95
N ASP A 125 1.37 -0.87 17.25
CA ASP A 125 0.77 -2.01 17.97
C ASP A 125 0.47 -3.13 16.96
N ILE A 126 1.46 -3.98 16.69
CA ILE A 126 1.38 -5.03 15.67
C ILE A 126 0.18 -5.96 15.91
N SER A 127 -0.07 -6.35 17.15
CA SER A 127 -1.13 -7.31 17.52
C SER A 127 -2.56 -6.79 17.27
N ASN A 128 -2.74 -5.47 17.24
CA ASN A 128 -4.02 -4.80 17.01
C ASN A 128 -4.03 -3.97 15.73
N SER A 129 -3.18 -4.35 14.75
CA SER A 129 -3.06 -3.65 13.48
C SER A 129 -3.32 -4.59 12.31
N PHE A 130 -3.66 -4.00 11.17
CA PHE A 130 -4.09 -4.71 9.98
C PHE A 130 -3.26 -4.27 8.76
N MET A 131 -3.13 -5.16 7.78
CA MET A 131 -2.65 -4.83 6.45
C MET A 131 -3.68 -5.27 5.42
N ALA A 132 -4.22 -4.31 4.67
CA ALA A 132 -5.19 -4.55 3.61
C ALA A 132 -4.57 -4.30 2.22
N GLY A 133 -4.83 -5.22 1.31
CA GLY A 133 -4.36 -5.17 -0.06
C GLY A 133 -5.16 -6.07 -0.99
N ASP A 134 -5.00 -5.88 -2.29
CA ASP A 134 -5.73 -6.58 -3.36
C ASP A 134 -4.93 -7.73 -3.99
N ALA A 135 -3.70 -7.97 -3.55
CA ALA A 135 -2.81 -8.93 -4.18
C ALA A 135 -2.13 -9.88 -3.17
N LYS A 136 -1.71 -11.04 -3.68
CA LYS A 136 -0.96 -12.05 -2.89
C LYS A 136 0.22 -11.45 -2.13
N ARG A 137 0.95 -10.49 -2.73
CA ARG A 137 2.10 -9.83 -2.12
C ARG A 137 1.74 -9.08 -0.83
N ASP A 138 0.53 -8.56 -0.73
CA ASP A 138 0.05 -7.81 0.43
C ASP A 138 -0.26 -8.74 1.60
N ILE A 139 -0.94 -9.84 1.30
CA ILE A 139 -1.28 -10.87 2.29
C ILE A 139 -0.02 -11.52 2.85
N LEU A 140 0.96 -11.83 1.99
CA LEU A 140 2.23 -12.39 2.45
C LEU A 140 3.03 -11.37 3.28
N CYS A 141 3.02 -10.09 2.91
CA CYS A 141 3.65 -9.00 3.66
C CYS A 141 3.02 -8.84 5.05
N ALA A 142 1.68 -8.90 5.14
CA ALA A 142 0.97 -8.88 6.41
C ALA A 142 1.39 -10.03 7.33
N LYS A 143 1.41 -11.25 6.79
CA LYS A 143 1.80 -12.46 7.55
C LYS A 143 3.25 -12.41 8.01
N GLU A 144 4.19 -11.96 7.17
CA GLU A 144 5.59 -11.77 7.56
C GLU A 144 5.72 -10.75 8.71
N ALA A 145 4.94 -9.66 8.66
CA ALA A 145 4.90 -8.65 9.70
C ALA A 145 4.09 -9.04 10.95
N LYS A 146 3.43 -10.19 10.96
CA LYS A 146 2.52 -10.67 12.02
C LYS A 146 1.31 -9.74 12.25
N LEU A 147 0.86 -9.09 11.20
CA LEU A 147 -0.38 -8.30 11.17
C LEU A 147 -1.55 -9.20 10.78
N THR A 148 -2.78 -8.80 11.17
CA THR A 148 -3.98 -9.37 10.58
C THR A 148 -4.05 -9.00 9.11
N SER A 149 -4.09 -9.99 8.24
CA SER A 149 -4.13 -9.82 6.79
C SER A 149 -5.57 -9.64 6.30
N VAL A 150 -5.80 -8.61 5.47
CA VAL A 150 -7.10 -8.28 4.90
C VAL A 150 -6.99 -8.28 3.38
N PHE A 151 -7.74 -9.14 2.71
CA PHE A 151 -7.85 -9.12 1.25
C PHE A 151 -8.99 -8.20 0.83
N ILE A 152 -8.72 -7.32 -0.11
CA ILE A 152 -9.70 -6.42 -0.73
C ILE A 152 -9.94 -6.88 -2.16
N GLY A 153 -11.17 -7.31 -2.44
CA GLY A 153 -11.55 -7.82 -3.75
C GLY A 153 -12.63 -8.89 -3.68
N ASP A 154 -12.62 -9.83 -4.63
CA ASP A 154 -13.57 -10.93 -4.67
C ASP A 154 -13.53 -11.78 -3.40
N LEU A 155 -14.71 -12.17 -2.91
CA LEU A 155 -14.88 -12.85 -1.63
C LEU A 155 -14.35 -14.28 -1.58
N GLU A 156 -13.78 -14.81 -2.67
CA GLU A 156 -13.24 -16.17 -2.72
C GLU A 156 -11.94 -16.38 -1.94
N ASN A 157 -11.32 -15.30 -1.45
CA ASN A 157 -10.07 -15.35 -0.67
C ASN A 157 -8.96 -16.20 -1.30
N PRO A 158 -8.45 -15.86 -2.47
CA PRO A 158 -7.55 -16.72 -3.23
C PRO A 158 -6.16 -16.89 -2.57
N TYR A 159 -5.83 -16.10 -1.54
CA TYR A 159 -4.50 -16.06 -0.92
C TYR A 159 -4.48 -16.43 0.57
N GLY A 160 -5.62 -16.88 1.14
CA GLY A 160 -5.74 -17.26 2.54
C GLY A 160 -5.48 -16.10 3.50
N ALA A 161 -6.10 -14.95 3.25
CA ALA A 161 -6.13 -13.82 4.17
C ALA A 161 -6.98 -14.16 5.42
N ASP A 162 -6.72 -13.49 6.53
CA ASP A 162 -7.51 -13.67 7.76
C ASP A 162 -8.92 -13.09 7.60
N LEU A 163 -9.06 -12.01 6.83
CA LEU A 163 -10.32 -11.33 6.54
C LEU A 163 -10.40 -10.99 5.04
N VAL A 164 -11.64 -10.93 4.51
CA VAL A 164 -11.93 -10.58 3.11
C VAL A 164 -13.08 -9.59 3.05
N PHE A 165 -12.90 -8.53 2.26
CA PHE A 165 -13.92 -7.52 2.02
C PHE A 165 -13.93 -7.12 0.54
N GLU A 166 -15.11 -6.77 0.04
CA GLU A 166 -15.30 -6.31 -1.33
C GLU A 166 -14.45 -5.05 -1.66
N ASN A 167 -14.38 -4.13 -0.71
CA ASN A 167 -13.65 -2.87 -0.84
C ASN A 167 -13.21 -2.35 0.55
N VAL A 168 -12.39 -1.31 0.54
CA VAL A 168 -11.85 -0.73 1.78
C VAL A 168 -12.93 -0.08 2.65
N LEU A 169 -14.05 0.37 2.08
CA LEU A 169 -15.17 0.92 2.85
C LEU A 169 -15.84 -0.16 3.66
N ALA A 170 -16.17 -1.31 3.04
CA ALA A 170 -16.75 -2.46 3.75
C ALA A 170 -15.85 -2.93 4.91
N PHE A 171 -14.52 -2.92 4.71
CA PHE A 171 -13.57 -3.21 5.80
C PHE A 171 -13.66 -2.16 6.92
N SER A 172 -13.75 -0.87 6.61
CA SER A 172 -13.85 0.18 7.63
C SER A 172 -15.16 0.15 8.40
N GLU A 173 -16.23 -0.39 7.83
CA GLU A 173 -17.53 -0.56 8.47
C GLU A 173 -17.60 -1.77 9.41
N TRP A 174 -16.75 -2.76 9.16
CA TRP A 174 -16.64 -3.95 9.99
C TRP A 174 -15.90 -3.68 11.32
N LEU A 175 -14.98 -2.71 11.36
CA LEU A 175 -14.20 -2.33 12.56
C LEU A 175 -15.02 -1.54 13.56
#